data_04f24d69265bb2535a8fdc14d025f510
#
_entry.id   04f24d69265bb2535a8fdc14d025f510
#
_cell.length_a   1.000
_cell.length_b   1.000
_cell.length_c   1.000
_cell.angle_alpha   90.00
_cell.angle_beta   90.00
_cell.angle_gamma   90.00
#
_symmetry.space_group_name_H-M   'P 1'
#
loop_
_entity.id
_entity.type
_entity.pdbx_description
1 polymer ?
#
loop_
_entity_poly.entity_id
_entity_poly.type
_entity_poly.pdbx_seq_one_letter_code
_entity_poly.pdbx_strand_id
1 'polypeptide(L)'
;MTLSLDPDGDGYDDDEDYSLLPTRVDADRRAVKLLLGGRIDRVDMYRAEDGETVYVRVVDYKSSKHDFSVKSVKDDMNIQLLLYLFTLCSPENRALFAEESGGLPTRVLPASAVYMSPDESDRMGALLPCRTGIVLEDPEIINAANPDDTQTYLPSVRRGKDGGFTGKGLCNAAFMAELETILHTAIRDTAAAMYSGCADRTPSDDACKYCRIKASCGVSIT
;
A
#
# COMPACT_ATOMS: atom_id res chain seq x y z
N MET A 1 -5.59 -6.16 -11.87
CA MET A 1 -4.77 -4.94 -11.91
C MET A 1 -3.35 -5.39 -12.13
N THR A 2 -2.77 -5.09 -13.27
CA THR A 2 -1.38 -5.52 -13.57
C THR A 2 -0.49 -4.30 -13.34
N LEU A 3 0.47 -4.39 -12.41
CA LEU A 3 1.57 -3.44 -12.28
C LEU A 3 2.75 -3.99 -13.06
N SER A 4 3.31 -3.15 -13.93
CA SER A 4 4.65 -3.39 -14.44
C SER A 4 5.64 -2.98 -13.37
N LEU A 5 6.47 -3.89 -12.94
CA LEU A 5 7.68 -3.61 -12.19
C LEU A 5 8.79 -3.49 -13.23
N ASP A 6 9.27 -2.29 -13.47
CA ASP A 6 10.49 -2.07 -14.24
C ASP A 6 11.65 -2.02 -13.22
N PRO A 7 12.45 -3.09 -13.12
CA PRO A 7 13.56 -3.14 -12.16
C PRO A 7 14.73 -2.23 -12.54
N ASP A 8 14.84 -1.83 -13.80
CA ASP A 8 16.01 -1.08 -14.32
C ASP A 8 15.72 0.37 -14.67
N GLY A 9 14.46 0.79 -14.72
CA GLY A 9 14.06 2.21 -14.82
C GLY A 9 14.34 2.91 -16.15
N ASP A 10 14.65 2.18 -17.21
CA ASP A 10 15.21 2.76 -18.45
C ASP A 10 14.29 2.73 -19.68
N GLY A 11 13.03 2.40 -19.54
CA GLY A 11 12.21 2.45 -20.74
C GLY A 11 10.77 2.01 -20.57
N TYR A 12 9.87 2.88 -20.95
CA TYR A 12 8.54 2.49 -21.35
C TYR A 12 8.65 1.69 -22.64
N ASP A 13 8.44 0.39 -22.56
CA ASP A 13 8.23 -0.40 -23.76
C ASP A 13 6.75 -0.26 -24.15
N ASP A 14 6.48 0.46 -25.23
CA ASP A 14 5.13 0.81 -25.68
C ASP A 14 4.30 -0.40 -26.17
N ASP A 15 4.88 -1.59 -26.19
CA ASP A 15 4.27 -2.80 -26.77
C ASP A 15 3.78 -3.83 -25.74
N GLU A 16 3.96 -3.63 -24.43
CA GLU A 16 3.44 -4.57 -23.44
C GLU A 16 1.96 -4.33 -23.10
N ASP A 17 1.16 -5.36 -23.24
CA ASP A 17 -0.29 -5.37 -22.97
C ASP A 17 -0.58 -5.39 -21.46
N TYR A 18 -0.57 -4.24 -20.83
CA TYR A 18 -0.94 -4.06 -19.42
C TYR A 18 -2.46 -4.10 -19.25
N SER A 19 -3.03 -5.29 -19.08
CA SER A 19 -4.46 -5.42 -18.82
C SER A 19 -4.82 -5.11 -17.38
N LEU A 20 -5.29 -3.89 -17.14
CA LEU A 20 -5.96 -3.53 -15.91
C LEU A 20 -7.42 -3.98 -15.95
N LEU A 21 -8.02 -4.18 -14.78
CA LEU A 21 -9.43 -4.52 -14.65
C LEU A 21 -10.27 -3.63 -15.58
N PRO A 22 -11.18 -4.20 -16.38
CA PRO A 22 -12.09 -3.41 -17.19
C PRO A 22 -13.01 -2.64 -16.27
N THR A 23 -12.64 -1.41 -15.94
CA THR A 23 -13.54 -0.49 -15.26
C THR A 23 -14.57 -0.06 -16.29
N ARG A 24 -15.74 -0.63 -16.21
CA ARG A 24 -16.88 -0.16 -17.03
C ARG A 24 -17.24 1.23 -16.55
N VAL A 25 -16.74 2.23 -17.28
CA VAL A 25 -17.07 3.61 -17.05
C VAL A 25 -17.70 4.07 -18.34
N ASP A 26 -19.00 3.88 -18.53
CA ASP A 26 -19.69 4.64 -19.55
C ASP A 26 -21.13 4.23 -19.82
N ALA A 27 -21.98 5.21 -20.17
CA ALA A 27 -23.29 5.08 -20.78
C ALA A 27 -23.24 4.41 -22.18
N ASP A 28 -22.12 4.51 -22.91
CA ASP A 28 -21.92 3.96 -24.25
C ASP A 28 -21.32 2.54 -24.28
N ARG A 29 -21.14 1.87 -23.15
CA ARG A 29 -20.62 0.50 -23.03
C ARG A 29 -19.20 0.27 -23.56
N ARG A 30 -18.37 1.29 -23.68
CA ARG A 30 -16.96 1.10 -24.01
C ARG A 30 -16.18 0.74 -22.76
N ALA A 31 -15.38 -0.32 -22.82
CA ALA A 31 -14.41 -0.63 -21.77
C ALA A 31 -13.31 0.44 -21.80
N VAL A 32 -13.08 1.11 -20.68
CA VAL A 32 -11.95 2.03 -20.52
C VAL A 32 -10.85 1.30 -19.78
N LYS A 33 -9.65 1.27 -20.34
CA LYS A 33 -8.46 0.69 -19.72
C LYS A 33 -7.78 1.79 -18.90
N LEU A 34 -7.64 1.56 -17.60
CA LEU A 34 -6.85 2.41 -16.71
C LEU A 34 -5.50 1.75 -16.47
N LEU A 35 -4.43 2.45 -16.84
CA LEU A 35 -3.06 2.04 -16.57
C LEU A 35 -2.55 2.80 -15.34
N LEU A 36 -2.04 2.06 -14.36
CA LEU A 36 -1.41 2.62 -13.17
C LEU A 36 0.03 2.13 -13.14
N GLY A 37 0.96 3.06 -13.12
CA GLY A 37 2.38 2.78 -13.00
C GLY A 37 2.96 3.32 -11.70
N GLY A 38 4.07 2.74 -11.26
CA GLY A 38 4.76 3.23 -10.08
C GLY A 38 6.01 2.39 -9.78
N ARG A 39 6.86 2.93 -8.91
CA ARG A 39 8.08 2.27 -8.45
C ARG A 39 7.91 1.91 -6.98
N ILE A 40 8.22 0.67 -6.63
CA ILE A 40 8.22 0.18 -5.25
C ILE A 40 9.65 0.25 -4.73
N ASP A 41 9.85 0.90 -3.59
CA ASP A 41 11.19 1.05 -3.03
C ASP A 41 11.74 -0.26 -2.48
N ARG A 42 10.86 -1.05 -1.80
CA ARG A 42 11.25 -2.34 -1.23
C ARG A 42 10.05 -3.27 -1.06
N VAL A 43 10.27 -4.52 -1.41
CA VAL A 43 9.35 -5.63 -1.16
C VAL A 43 10.08 -6.68 -0.32
N ASP A 44 9.49 -7.07 0.79
CA ASP A 44 9.94 -8.22 1.57
C ASP A 44 8.91 -9.32 1.45
N MET A 45 9.36 -10.55 1.45
CA MET A 45 8.49 -11.72 1.42
C MET A 45 8.83 -12.69 2.55
N TYR A 46 7.82 -13.41 2.98
CA TYR A 46 7.94 -14.52 3.91
C TYR A 46 7.17 -15.72 3.39
N ARG A 47 7.84 -16.85 3.25
CA ARG A 47 7.18 -18.11 2.90
C ARG A 47 6.64 -18.76 4.17
N ALA A 48 5.32 -18.95 4.23
CA ALA A 48 4.66 -19.55 5.37
C ALA A 48 5.10 -21.00 5.62
N GLU A 49 4.90 -21.49 6.84
CA GLU A 49 5.23 -22.84 7.23
C GLU A 49 4.47 -23.92 6.43
N ASP A 50 3.31 -23.55 5.83
CA ASP A 50 2.55 -24.43 4.93
C ASP A 50 3.29 -24.72 3.60
N GLY A 51 4.33 -23.94 3.29
CA GLY A 51 5.11 -24.08 2.07
C GLY A 51 4.40 -23.64 0.78
N GLU A 52 3.15 -23.22 0.85
CA GLU A 52 2.30 -22.85 -0.28
C GLU A 52 1.95 -21.36 -0.32
N THR A 53 1.98 -20.71 0.83
CA THR A 53 1.62 -19.30 0.98
C THR A 53 2.87 -18.44 1.08
N VAL A 54 2.86 -17.33 0.35
CA VAL A 54 3.84 -16.25 0.45
C VAL A 54 3.13 -15.02 0.99
N TYR A 55 3.66 -14.44 2.05
CA TYR A 55 3.23 -13.18 2.61
C TYR A 55 4.13 -12.05 2.14
N VAL A 56 3.53 -10.93 1.75
CA VAL A 56 4.24 -9.80 1.15
C VAL A 56 4.14 -8.58 2.05
N ARG A 57 5.27 -7.93 2.28
CA ARG A 57 5.37 -6.62 2.89
C ARG A 57 5.92 -5.62 1.89
N VAL A 58 5.27 -4.48 1.78
CA VAL A 58 5.75 -3.33 1.00
C VAL A 58 6.26 -2.25 1.94
N VAL A 59 7.44 -1.72 1.65
CA VAL A 59 8.04 -0.62 2.38
C VAL A 59 8.30 0.53 1.42
N ASP A 60 7.90 1.72 1.81
CA ASP A 60 8.15 2.96 1.07
C ASP A 60 8.93 3.92 1.98
N TYR A 61 10.06 4.41 1.47
CA TYR A 61 10.95 5.28 2.22
C TYR A 61 10.56 6.75 2.05
N LYS A 62 10.36 7.44 3.15
CA LYS A 62 10.02 8.86 3.17
C LYS A 62 11.14 9.67 3.80
N SER A 63 11.45 10.84 3.22
CA SER A 63 12.49 11.76 3.73
C SER A 63 12.10 12.50 5.01
N SER A 64 10.82 12.50 5.36
CA SER A 64 10.28 13.13 6.57
C SER A 64 9.22 12.22 7.19
N LYS A 65 8.85 12.52 8.45
CA LYS A 65 7.79 11.77 9.14
C LYS A 65 6.50 11.74 8.29
N HIS A 66 6.01 10.55 8.08
CA HIS A 66 4.80 10.28 7.31
C HIS A 66 3.88 9.37 8.12
N ASP A 67 2.63 9.78 8.29
CA ASP A 67 1.65 9.02 9.04
C ASP A 67 0.74 8.24 8.09
N PHE A 68 0.45 6.99 8.42
CA PHE A 68 -0.55 6.19 7.75
C PHE A 68 -1.89 6.33 8.46
N SER A 69 -2.94 6.61 7.71
CA SER A 69 -4.30 6.74 8.22
C SER A 69 -5.30 6.11 7.25
N VAL A 70 -6.19 5.28 7.76
CA VAL A 70 -7.31 4.71 6.96
C VAL A 70 -8.24 5.82 6.46
N LYS A 71 -8.40 6.90 7.24
CA LYS A 71 -9.18 8.07 6.79
C LYS A 71 -8.55 8.68 5.54
N SER A 72 -7.23 8.85 5.51
CA SER A 72 -6.52 9.37 4.33
C SER A 72 -6.71 8.48 3.09
N VAL A 73 -6.81 7.17 3.27
CA VAL A 73 -7.10 6.25 2.15
C VAL A 73 -8.51 6.48 1.61
N LYS A 74 -9.49 6.69 2.48
CA LYS A 74 -10.88 7.00 2.07
C LYS A 74 -11.02 8.37 1.39
N ASP A 75 -10.10 9.28 1.69
CA ASP A 75 -10.04 10.63 1.08
C ASP A 75 -9.12 10.62 -0.18
N ASP A 76 -8.90 9.46 -0.82
CA ASP A 76 -8.06 9.25 -2.00
C ASP A 76 -6.58 9.66 -1.80
N MET A 77 -6.14 9.71 -0.55
CA MET A 77 -4.77 10.04 -0.16
C MET A 77 -4.05 8.81 0.39
N ASN A 78 -2.73 8.77 0.25
CA ASN A 78 -1.92 7.65 0.76
C ASN A 78 -2.29 6.26 0.20
N ILE A 79 -2.90 6.23 -0.99
CA ILE A 79 -3.31 4.98 -1.65
C ILE A 79 -2.12 4.20 -2.22
N GLN A 80 -1.00 4.87 -2.51
CA GLN A 80 0.17 4.30 -3.19
C GLN A 80 0.67 3.02 -2.52
N LEU A 81 0.83 3.03 -1.20
CA LEU A 81 1.36 1.90 -0.45
C LEU A 81 0.45 0.67 -0.51
N LEU A 82 -0.87 0.89 -0.38
CA LEU A 82 -1.87 -0.17 -0.49
C LEU A 82 -2.01 -0.66 -1.94
N LEU A 83 -1.92 0.27 -2.90
CA LEU A 83 -1.94 -0.06 -4.32
C LEU A 83 -0.82 -1.05 -4.64
N TYR A 84 0.39 -0.78 -4.21
CA TYR A 84 1.52 -1.68 -4.42
C TYR A 84 1.31 -3.04 -3.74
N LEU A 85 0.88 -3.04 -2.47
CA LEU A 85 0.66 -4.26 -1.70
C LEU A 85 -0.37 -5.17 -2.38
N PHE A 86 -1.57 -4.66 -2.67
CA PHE A 86 -2.64 -5.48 -3.25
C PHE A 86 -2.38 -5.87 -4.69
N THR A 87 -1.64 -5.04 -5.45
CA THR A 87 -1.22 -5.44 -6.79
C THR A 87 -0.26 -6.61 -6.76
N LEU A 88 0.75 -6.58 -5.89
CA LEU A 88 1.67 -7.72 -5.73
C LEU A 88 0.96 -8.99 -5.29
N CYS A 89 -0.10 -8.87 -4.49
CA CYS A 89 -0.88 -10.01 -4.00
C CYS A 89 -1.94 -10.51 -5.01
N SER A 90 -2.08 -9.85 -6.16
CA SER A 90 -3.04 -10.31 -7.16
C SER A 90 -2.63 -11.67 -7.77
N PRO A 91 -3.59 -12.53 -8.14
CA PRO A 91 -3.29 -13.86 -8.68
C PRO A 91 -2.39 -13.85 -9.92
N GLU A 92 -2.47 -12.80 -10.72
CA GLU A 92 -1.70 -12.62 -11.95
C GLU A 92 -0.21 -12.43 -11.67
N ASN A 93 0.12 -11.86 -10.50
CA ASN A 93 1.48 -11.51 -10.12
C ASN A 93 2.21 -12.58 -9.29
N ARG A 94 1.59 -13.76 -9.05
CA ARG A 94 2.21 -14.83 -8.28
C ARG A 94 3.56 -15.31 -8.83
N ALA A 95 3.72 -15.25 -10.15
CA ALA A 95 4.96 -15.65 -10.79
C ALA A 95 6.18 -14.81 -10.38
N LEU A 96 5.97 -13.56 -9.94
CA LEU A 96 7.04 -12.69 -9.45
C LEU A 96 7.75 -13.25 -8.20
N PHE A 97 7.11 -14.16 -7.48
CA PHE A 97 7.64 -14.74 -6.24
C PHE A 97 8.17 -16.18 -6.43
N ALA A 98 8.11 -16.72 -7.64
CA ALA A 98 8.41 -18.14 -7.87
C ALA A 98 9.87 -18.49 -7.63
N GLU A 99 10.81 -17.62 -7.99
CA GLU A 99 12.24 -17.86 -7.84
C GLU A 99 12.65 -17.86 -6.37
N GLU A 100 12.36 -16.80 -5.64
CA GLU A 100 12.73 -16.64 -4.24
C GLU A 100 12.00 -17.60 -3.32
N SER A 101 10.75 -18.02 -3.67
CA SER A 101 9.99 -18.98 -2.87
C SER A 101 10.32 -20.44 -3.20
N GLY A 102 11.20 -20.68 -4.18
CA GLY A 102 11.58 -22.05 -4.56
C GLY A 102 10.48 -22.80 -5.32
N GLY A 103 9.58 -22.11 -5.99
CA GLY A 103 8.49 -22.60 -6.81
C GLY A 103 7.28 -21.67 -6.81
N LEU A 104 6.38 -21.83 -7.77
CA LEU A 104 5.19 -20.98 -7.88
C LEU A 104 4.31 -21.12 -6.62
N PRO A 105 4.09 -20.05 -5.82
CA PRO A 105 3.26 -20.12 -4.65
C PRO A 105 1.78 -20.33 -5.03
N THR A 106 1.05 -21.08 -4.21
CA THR A 106 -0.40 -21.25 -4.38
C THR A 106 -1.14 -19.95 -4.07
N ARG A 107 -0.68 -19.22 -3.03
CA ARG A 107 -1.27 -17.96 -2.59
C ARG A 107 -0.19 -16.93 -2.32
N VAL A 108 -0.47 -15.69 -2.68
CA VAL A 108 0.30 -14.52 -2.25
C VAL A 108 -0.64 -13.61 -1.47
N LEU A 109 -0.33 -13.36 -0.20
CA LEU A 109 -1.20 -12.66 0.73
C LEU A 109 -0.53 -11.39 1.29
N PRO A 110 -1.31 -10.33 1.55
CA PRO A 110 -0.78 -9.11 2.12
C PRO A 110 -0.43 -9.31 3.60
N ALA A 111 0.81 -9.03 3.96
CA ALA A 111 1.27 -9.07 5.35
C ALA A 111 1.35 -7.67 5.97
N SER A 112 1.92 -6.71 5.25
CA SER A 112 2.19 -5.40 5.84
C SER A 112 2.43 -4.34 4.76
N ALA A 113 2.04 -3.10 5.08
CA ALA A 113 2.32 -1.91 4.30
C ALA A 113 2.91 -0.84 5.23
N VAL A 114 4.16 -0.43 4.99
CA VAL A 114 4.93 0.39 5.94
C VAL A 114 5.56 1.59 5.26
N TYR A 115 5.33 2.78 5.81
CA TYR A 115 6.19 3.93 5.58
C TYR A 115 7.36 3.90 6.56
N MET A 116 8.55 4.11 6.04
CA MET A 116 9.77 4.21 6.83
C MET A 116 10.39 5.58 6.63
N SER A 117 10.51 6.35 7.71
CA SER A 117 11.09 7.69 7.69
C SER A 117 12.14 7.86 8.80
N PRO A 118 13.08 8.81 8.68
CA PRO A 118 13.96 9.17 9.77
C PRO A 118 13.12 9.62 10.97
N ASP A 119 13.49 9.21 12.18
CA ASP A 119 12.95 9.78 13.40
C ASP A 119 13.94 10.81 13.95
N GLU A 120 13.51 12.07 14.00
CA GLU A 120 14.30 13.16 14.57
C GLU A 120 14.22 13.21 16.11
N SER A 121 13.41 12.36 16.74
CA SER A 121 12.99 12.51 18.14
C SER A 121 13.80 11.67 19.14
N ASP A 122 14.80 10.91 18.71
CA ASP A 122 15.57 10.14 19.68
C ASP A 122 16.52 11.03 20.48
N ARG A 123 16.15 11.22 21.74
CA ARG A 123 16.89 12.02 22.75
C ARG A 123 18.29 11.48 23.06
N MET A 124 18.64 10.31 22.54
CA MET A 124 19.94 9.66 22.77
C MET A 124 20.86 9.65 21.53
N GLY A 125 20.48 10.32 20.44
CA GLY A 125 21.32 10.46 19.26
C GLY A 125 21.38 9.23 18.35
N ALA A 126 20.63 8.19 18.62
CA ALA A 126 20.42 7.07 17.71
C ALA A 126 19.26 7.39 16.77
N LEU A 127 19.53 7.50 15.47
CA LEU A 127 18.51 7.67 14.45
C LEU A 127 17.73 6.34 14.31
N LEU A 128 16.70 6.15 15.09
CA LEU A 128 15.77 5.04 14.91
C LEU A 128 14.76 5.40 13.82
N PRO A 129 14.57 4.55 12.82
CA PRO A 129 13.58 4.84 11.80
C PRO A 129 12.16 4.79 12.38
N CYS A 130 11.40 5.85 12.14
CA CYS A 130 9.98 5.86 12.43
C CYS A 130 9.26 4.96 11.42
N ARG A 131 8.39 4.09 11.91
CA ARG A 131 7.58 3.19 11.08
C ARG A 131 6.11 3.43 11.36
N THR A 132 5.37 3.75 10.30
CA THR A 132 3.92 3.89 10.35
C THR A 132 3.30 3.02 9.26
N GLY A 133 2.12 2.49 9.50
CA GLY A 133 1.48 1.59 8.53
C GLY A 133 0.62 0.55 9.21
N ILE A 134 0.39 -0.53 8.49
CA ILE A 134 -0.40 -1.67 8.95
C ILE A 134 0.38 -2.98 8.84
N VAL A 135 0.04 -3.92 9.70
CA VAL A 135 0.53 -5.31 9.68
C VAL A 135 -0.63 -6.24 10.02
N LEU A 136 -0.70 -7.35 9.30
CA LEU A 136 -1.68 -8.39 9.55
C LEU A 136 -1.50 -8.96 10.98
N GLU A 137 -2.60 -9.04 11.73
CA GLU A 137 -2.64 -9.65 13.06
C GLU A 137 -2.58 -11.18 12.95
N ASP A 138 -1.39 -11.65 12.60
CA ASP A 138 -1.05 -13.06 12.47
C ASP A 138 0.25 -13.32 13.24
N PRO A 139 0.25 -14.24 14.22
CA PRO A 139 1.43 -14.54 15.03
C PRO A 139 2.63 -15.02 14.21
N GLU A 140 2.41 -15.79 13.14
CA GLU A 140 3.46 -16.26 12.25
C GLU A 140 4.16 -15.09 11.56
N ILE A 141 3.38 -14.17 10.99
CA ILE A 141 3.87 -12.97 10.31
C ILE A 141 4.63 -12.05 11.27
N ILE A 142 4.03 -11.80 12.44
CA ILE A 142 4.61 -10.87 13.41
C ILE A 142 5.91 -11.43 13.97
N ASN A 143 5.99 -12.73 14.29
CA ASN A 143 7.19 -13.37 14.76
C ASN A 143 8.28 -13.44 13.67
N ALA A 144 7.91 -13.74 12.43
CA ALA A 144 8.86 -13.74 11.29
C ALA A 144 9.46 -12.34 11.03
N ALA A 145 8.65 -11.29 11.19
CA ALA A 145 9.11 -9.91 11.03
C ALA A 145 9.88 -9.37 12.23
N ASN A 146 9.84 -10.04 13.40
CA ASN A 146 10.42 -9.56 14.64
C ASN A 146 11.02 -10.72 15.48
N PRO A 147 12.00 -11.45 14.93
CA PRO A 147 12.50 -12.70 15.52
C PRO A 147 13.16 -12.53 16.91
N ASP A 148 13.68 -11.37 17.20
CA ASP A 148 14.38 -11.03 18.46
C ASP A 148 13.53 -10.21 19.43
N ASP A 149 12.24 -10.06 19.15
CA ASP A 149 11.25 -9.33 19.97
C ASP A 149 11.63 -7.85 20.27
N THR A 150 12.55 -7.31 19.47
CA THR A 150 13.02 -5.92 19.60
C THR A 150 12.01 -4.90 19.09
N GLN A 151 10.97 -5.37 18.39
CA GLN A 151 9.90 -4.57 17.78
C GLN A 151 10.40 -3.51 16.77
N THR A 152 11.63 -3.71 16.30
CA THR A 152 12.33 -2.74 15.47
C THR A 152 11.76 -2.65 14.04
N TYR A 153 11.07 -3.70 13.57
CA TYR A 153 10.67 -3.82 12.16
C TYR A 153 9.16 -3.67 11.92
N LEU A 154 8.37 -3.51 12.97
CA LEU A 154 6.90 -3.44 12.88
C LEU A 154 6.34 -2.06 13.21
N PRO A 155 5.29 -1.61 12.53
CA PRO A 155 4.64 -0.34 12.83
C PRO A 155 3.79 -0.47 14.10
N SER A 156 4.20 0.18 15.19
CA SER A 156 3.40 0.34 16.43
C SER A 156 2.75 -0.95 16.97
N VAL A 157 3.45 -2.09 16.87
CA VAL A 157 3.00 -3.40 17.39
C VAL A 157 3.85 -3.77 18.60
N ARG A 158 3.23 -4.32 19.64
CA ARG A 158 3.89 -4.78 20.86
C ARG A 158 3.31 -6.12 21.29
N ARG A 159 4.12 -6.94 21.95
CA ARG A 159 3.63 -8.13 22.64
C ARG A 159 2.92 -7.70 23.93
N GLY A 160 1.69 -8.15 24.11
CA GLY A 160 0.91 -7.97 25.33
C GLY A 160 1.39 -8.87 26.46
N LYS A 161 0.96 -8.60 27.69
CA LYS A 161 1.30 -9.41 28.87
C LYS A 161 0.69 -10.82 28.84
N ASP A 162 -0.36 -10.99 28.07
CA ASP A 162 -1.10 -12.23 27.81
C ASP A 162 -0.49 -13.07 26.67
N GLY A 163 0.61 -12.60 26.08
CA GLY A 163 1.26 -13.25 24.94
C GLY A 163 0.68 -12.88 23.58
N GLY A 164 -0.45 -12.18 23.53
CA GLY A 164 -1.02 -11.64 22.29
C GLY A 164 -0.28 -10.39 21.78
N PHE A 165 -0.74 -9.85 20.67
CA PHE A 165 -0.18 -8.64 20.11
C PHE A 165 -1.15 -7.46 20.25
N THR A 166 -0.61 -6.26 20.46
CA THR A 166 -1.38 -5.01 20.56
C THR A 166 -0.68 -3.89 19.82
N GLY A 167 -1.44 -2.95 19.28
CA GLY A 167 -0.87 -1.78 18.62
C GLY A 167 -1.77 -1.18 17.56
N LYS A 168 -1.52 0.08 17.24
CA LYS A 168 -2.31 0.82 16.24
C LYS A 168 -2.09 0.32 14.81
N GLY A 169 -0.98 -0.35 14.54
CA GLY A 169 -0.65 -0.90 13.24
C GLY A 169 -1.28 -2.26 12.96
N LEU A 170 -1.88 -2.93 13.97
CA LEU A 170 -2.50 -4.23 13.77
C LEU A 170 -3.81 -4.13 13.00
N CYS A 171 -4.00 -5.04 12.05
CA CYS A 171 -5.26 -5.22 11.33
C CYS A 171 -5.55 -6.71 11.13
N ASN A 172 -6.79 -7.11 11.35
CA ASN A 172 -7.22 -8.48 11.04
C ASN A 172 -7.44 -8.69 9.53
N ALA A 173 -7.56 -9.94 9.12
CA ALA A 173 -7.74 -10.29 7.71
C ALA A 173 -9.00 -9.67 7.08
N ALA A 174 -10.09 -9.55 7.84
CA ALA A 174 -11.33 -8.95 7.34
C ALA A 174 -11.14 -7.45 7.05
N PHE A 175 -10.43 -6.74 7.92
CA PHE A 175 -10.11 -5.33 7.70
C PHE A 175 -9.11 -5.13 6.54
N MET A 176 -8.15 -6.05 6.37
CA MET A 176 -7.25 -6.04 5.21
C MET A 176 -8.04 -6.16 3.89
N ALA A 177 -9.01 -7.05 3.82
CA ALA A 177 -9.90 -7.19 2.66
C ALA A 177 -10.81 -5.96 2.46
N GLU A 178 -11.26 -5.32 3.55
CA GLU A 178 -11.99 -4.05 3.47
C GLU A 178 -11.14 -2.95 2.86
N LEU A 179 -9.86 -2.83 3.25
CA LEU A 179 -8.92 -1.85 2.68
C LEU A 179 -8.71 -2.06 1.19
N GLU A 180 -8.61 -3.30 0.73
CA GLU A 180 -8.53 -3.62 -0.69
C GLU A 180 -9.78 -3.15 -1.44
N THR A 181 -10.96 -3.39 -0.87
CA THR A 181 -12.24 -2.94 -1.45
C THR A 181 -12.33 -1.41 -1.51
N ILE A 182 -11.90 -0.72 -0.46
CA ILE A 182 -11.85 0.75 -0.40
C ILE A 182 -10.93 1.27 -1.50
N LEU A 183 -9.73 0.71 -1.63
CA LEU A 183 -8.76 1.09 -2.65
C LEU A 183 -9.32 0.92 -4.06
N HIS A 184 -9.89 -0.23 -4.38
CA HIS A 184 -10.48 -0.49 -5.70
C HIS A 184 -11.63 0.47 -6.01
N THR A 185 -12.44 0.82 -5.01
CA THR A 185 -13.52 1.78 -5.16
C THR A 185 -12.98 3.18 -5.44
N ALA A 186 -11.98 3.64 -4.66
CA ALA A 186 -11.35 4.94 -4.85
C ALA A 186 -10.74 5.09 -6.24
N ILE A 187 -9.98 4.08 -6.69
CA ILE A 187 -9.36 4.09 -8.03
C ILE A 187 -10.43 4.13 -9.12
N ARG A 188 -11.46 3.30 -9.02
CA ARG A 188 -12.56 3.26 -10.00
C ARG A 188 -13.29 4.59 -10.08
N ASP A 189 -13.64 5.17 -8.94
CA ASP A 189 -14.43 6.40 -8.87
C ASP A 189 -13.62 7.60 -9.38
N THR A 190 -12.31 7.64 -9.06
CA THR A 190 -11.38 8.63 -9.60
C THR A 190 -11.24 8.49 -11.12
N ALA A 191 -11.06 7.27 -11.62
CA ALA A 191 -10.98 7.02 -13.06
C ALA A 191 -12.28 7.42 -13.78
N ALA A 192 -13.44 7.14 -13.19
CA ALA A 192 -14.74 7.53 -13.71
C ALA A 192 -14.88 9.05 -13.79
N ALA A 193 -14.49 9.77 -12.75
CA ALA A 193 -14.50 11.22 -12.71
C ALA A 193 -13.58 11.82 -13.77
N MET A 194 -12.35 11.30 -13.89
CA MET A 194 -11.39 11.75 -14.94
C MET A 194 -11.95 11.51 -16.35
N TYR A 195 -12.50 10.34 -16.62
CA TYR A 195 -13.04 9.97 -17.93
C TYR A 195 -14.26 10.81 -18.30
N SER A 196 -15.10 11.17 -17.33
CA SER A 196 -16.25 12.05 -17.56
C SER A 196 -15.89 13.53 -17.71
N GLY A 197 -14.60 13.88 -17.59
CA GLY A 197 -14.14 15.27 -17.66
C GLY A 197 -14.49 16.07 -16.39
N CYS A 198 -14.75 15.40 -15.27
CA CYS A 198 -15.00 16.07 -14.00
C CYS A 198 -13.77 16.86 -13.56
N ALA A 199 -13.94 18.16 -13.36
CA ALA A 199 -12.92 19.09 -12.84
C ALA A 199 -13.37 19.75 -11.53
N ASP A 200 -14.29 19.13 -10.82
CA ASP A 200 -14.79 19.65 -9.56
C ASP A 200 -13.70 19.67 -8.48
N ARG A 201 -13.79 20.68 -7.66
CA ARG A 201 -12.90 20.79 -6.50
C ARG A 201 -13.33 19.81 -5.43
N THR A 202 -12.38 19.02 -4.92
CA THR A 202 -12.60 18.06 -3.85
C THR A 202 -11.81 18.46 -2.59
N PRO A 203 -12.25 19.54 -1.89
CA PRO A 203 -11.51 20.02 -0.73
C PRO A 203 -11.61 19.03 0.43
N SER A 204 -10.48 18.74 1.04
CA SER A 204 -10.38 18.08 2.34
C SER A 204 -9.28 18.73 3.16
N ASP A 205 -9.34 18.62 4.48
CA ASP A 205 -8.35 19.23 5.37
C ASP A 205 -6.93 18.79 5.00
N ASP A 206 -6.74 17.50 4.72
CA ASP A 206 -5.44 16.92 4.38
C ASP A 206 -4.98 17.33 2.98
N ALA A 207 -5.84 17.23 1.96
CA ALA A 207 -5.50 17.60 0.58
C ALA A 207 -5.18 19.09 0.46
N CYS A 208 -5.96 19.94 1.14
CA CYS A 208 -5.81 21.39 1.06
C CYS A 208 -4.62 21.92 1.87
N LYS A 209 -4.14 21.20 2.87
CA LYS A 209 -3.02 21.62 3.72
C LYS A 209 -1.76 21.92 2.92
N TYR A 210 -1.45 21.06 1.93
CA TYR A 210 -0.24 21.15 1.11
C TYR A 210 -0.51 21.54 -0.34
N CYS A 211 -1.74 21.95 -0.66
CA CYS A 211 -2.15 22.29 -2.02
C CYS A 211 -1.42 23.56 -2.52
N ARG A 212 -0.68 23.44 -3.60
CA ARG A 212 0.08 24.55 -4.18
C ARG A 212 -0.81 25.66 -4.76
N ILE A 213 -2.05 25.34 -5.13
CA ILE A 213 -3.02 26.29 -5.69
C ILE A 213 -4.06 26.77 -4.68
N LYS A 214 -3.86 26.49 -3.41
CA LYS A 214 -4.80 26.85 -2.32
C LYS A 214 -5.20 28.35 -2.37
N ALA A 215 -4.22 29.24 -2.60
CA ALA A 215 -4.47 30.67 -2.65
C ALA A 215 -5.39 31.09 -3.80
N SER A 216 -5.34 30.37 -4.92
CA SER A 216 -6.15 30.66 -6.12
C SER A 216 -7.46 29.87 -6.16
N CYS A 217 -7.57 28.83 -5.34
CA CYS A 217 -8.72 27.91 -5.38
C CYS A 217 -10.01 28.54 -4.84
N GLY A 218 -9.92 29.54 -3.93
CA GLY A 218 -11.08 30.21 -3.34
C GLY A 218 -11.91 29.32 -2.40
N VAL A 219 -11.40 28.16 -2.00
CA VAL A 219 -12.04 27.32 -0.98
C VAL A 219 -11.56 27.75 0.39
N SER A 220 -12.48 28.24 1.20
CA SER A 220 -12.25 28.47 2.63
C SER A 220 -12.40 27.15 3.38
N ILE A 221 -11.30 26.69 3.98
CA ILE A 221 -11.34 25.59 4.94
C ILE A 221 -11.60 26.25 6.29
N THR A 222 -12.78 26.05 6.83
CA THR A 222 -13.18 26.51 8.17
C THR A 222 -12.67 25.55 9.23
#